data_b3fcf66c09106f29ff46120d42838524
#
_entry.id   b3fcf66c09106f29ff46120d42838524
#
_cell.length_a   1.000
_cell.length_b   1.000
_cell.length_c   1.000
_cell.angle_alpha   90.00
_cell.angle_beta   90.00
_cell.angle_gamma   90.00
#
_symmetry.space_group_name_H-M   'P 1'
#
loop_
_entity.id
_entity.type
_entity.pdbx_description
1 polymer ?
#
loop_
_entity_poly.entity_id
_entity_poly.type
_entity_poly.pdbx_seq_one_letter_code
_entity_poly.pdbx_strand_id
1 'polypeptide(L)'
;MHRPLNKLRARVFPDHWSLLFGQIAFYSFVVIALSGVVLMVYYDPSVEHVVYDGPYAPLRGVPMSRALDSTLELSFEVRGGLLARQVHHWATLLMVASITLHLLRLFFTGAFRRPRRLTWFVVFGLMVTMLGAALTGTSLPDDLASGMSLAVLDGVLKATPFVGTALSELLFGGQFPGNVIAWFYPLHVYVLPAVLVILFVAAAVLALKHQPAQYPGPGRTENNVVGHRGTVAAVKSAGLFCFVVAISLFMAATATINPIWLYGPADPANASAGVGPAWYLAFLDGSLRIAPGWEFVLWGRTFTVAILLPVAICTLFLALVAVYPFLEERLTGDRRDHHLLERPRNNPTRTGIGVAGITFYGVLWAAASADTMAILFHLSVNALLHAFQVLLILGPPAAFVVTRRICLGLQDHDLELATVGMETGQILRMPTGEYVEKHRPLDAYRRWELAGNRPATALPAPRAKEPQA
;
A
#
# COMPACT_ATOMS: atom_id res chain seq x y z
N MET A 1 34.87 -18.61 -3.45
CA MET A 1 33.82 -17.81 -2.78
C MET A 1 33.90 -16.28 -3.03
N HIS A 2 35.04 -15.68 -3.45
CA HIS A 2 35.17 -14.22 -3.60
C HIS A 2 34.57 -13.59 -4.88
N ARG A 3 34.29 -14.34 -5.95
CA ARG A 3 33.77 -13.81 -7.23
C ARG A 3 32.37 -13.16 -7.18
N PRO A 4 31.35 -13.70 -6.51
CA PRO A 4 30.01 -13.09 -6.47
C PRO A 4 29.98 -11.79 -5.64
N LEU A 5 30.71 -11.74 -4.52
CA LEU A 5 30.80 -10.53 -3.67
C LEU A 5 31.50 -9.37 -4.38
N ASN A 6 32.55 -9.66 -5.17
CA ASN A 6 33.25 -8.63 -5.95
C ASN A 6 32.36 -8.06 -7.07
N LYS A 7 31.52 -8.90 -7.70
CA LYS A 7 30.52 -8.44 -8.69
C LYS A 7 29.48 -7.52 -8.04
N LEU A 8 29.01 -7.85 -6.84
CA LEU A 8 28.04 -7.03 -6.11
C LEU A 8 28.64 -5.68 -5.68
N ARG A 9 29.89 -5.68 -5.19
CA ARG A 9 30.61 -4.46 -4.79
C ARG A 9 30.86 -3.52 -5.99
N ALA A 10 31.10 -4.08 -7.16
CA ALA A 10 31.32 -3.31 -8.39
C ALA A 10 30.02 -2.82 -9.04
N ARG A 11 28.87 -3.45 -8.72
CA ARG A 11 27.59 -3.09 -9.30
C ARG A 11 27.17 -1.67 -8.89
N VAL A 12 26.57 -0.92 -9.82
CA VAL A 12 26.06 0.43 -9.60
C VAL A 12 24.57 0.35 -9.30
N PHE A 13 24.13 1.07 -8.28
CA PHE A 13 22.74 1.20 -7.87
C PHE A 13 22.29 2.66 -8.04
N PRO A 14 21.12 2.91 -8.66
CA PRO A 14 20.58 4.26 -8.77
C PRO A 14 20.32 4.85 -7.39
N ASP A 15 20.52 6.16 -7.24
CA ASP A 15 20.27 6.87 -6.00
C ASP A 15 19.06 7.81 -6.18
N HIS A 16 17.95 7.45 -5.53
CA HIS A 16 16.74 8.26 -5.46
C HIS A 16 15.89 7.79 -4.28
N TRP A 17 15.37 8.73 -3.49
CA TRP A 17 14.61 8.45 -2.27
C TRP A 17 13.42 7.49 -2.49
N SER A 18 12.71 7.59 -3.62
CA SER A 18 11.55 6.73 -3.91
C SER A 18 11.91 5.24 -4.15
N LEU A 19 13.20 4.93 -4.33
CA LEU A 19 13.68 3.55 -4.44
C LEU A 19 13.82 2.88 -3.07
N LEU A 20 13.75 3.65 -1.98
CA LEU A 20 13.91 3.15 -0.63
C LEU A 20 12.68 2.40 -0.10
N PHE A 21 11.49 2.61 -0.64
CA PHE A 21 10.26 2.00 -0.13
C PHE A 21 10.33 0.47 -0.03
N GLY A 22 10.88 -0.20 -1.03
CA GLY A 22 11.07 -1.65 -0.98
C GLY A 22 12.07 -2.10 0.11
N GLN A 23 13.10 -1.28 0.39
CA GLN A 23 14.06 -1.54 1.46
C GLN A 23 13.43 -1.30 2.85
N ILE A 24 12.65 -0.23 3.00
CA ILE A 24 11.92 0.07 4.24
C ILE A 24 10.96 -1.09 4.55
N ALA A 25 10.21 -1.58 3.56
CA ALA A 25 9.33 -2.73 3.73
C ALA A 25 10.09 -3.99 4.21
N PHE A 26 11.24 -4.28 3.59
CA PHE A 26 12.08 -5.41 4.00
C PHE A 26 12.63 -5.25 5.42
N TYR A 27 13.13 -4.06 5.78
CA TYR A 27 13.65 -3.81 7.12
C TYR A 27 12.58 -3.81 8.19
N SER A 28 11.39 -3.30 7.87
CA SER A 28 10.22 -3.44 8.75
C SER A 28 9.87 -4.90 8.97
N PHE A 29 9.92 -5.74 7.92
CA PHE A 29 9.71 -7.18 8.05
C PHE A 29 10.73 -7.83 8.99
N VAL A 30 12.01 -7.44 8.92
CA VAL A 30 13.04 -7.94 9.84
C VAL A 30 12.71 -7.57 11.30
N VAL A 31 12.28 -6.32 11.53
CA VAL A 31 11.85 -5.85 12.87
C VAL A 31 10.63 -6.63 13.37
N ILE A 32 9.63 -6.86 12.48
CA ILE A 32 8.44 -7.67 12.79
C ILE A 32 8.84 -9.09 13.15
N ALA A 33 9.70 -9.73 12.37
CA ALA A 33 10.13 -11.11 12.64
C ALA A 33 10.86 -11.22 13.98
N LEU A 34 11.79 -10.30 14.27
CA LEU A 34 12.53 -10.31 15.55
C LEU A 34 11.61 -10.05 16.75
N SER A 35 10.73 -9.07 16.68
CA SER A 35 9.74 -8.82 17.74
C SER A 35 8.74 -9.97 17.87
N GLY A 36 8.32 -10.55 16.73
CA GLY A 36 7.43 -11.71 16.70
C GLY A 36 7.98 -12.94 17.41
N VAL A 37 9.29 -13.21 17.32
CA VAL A 37 9.94 -14.28 18.08
C VAL A 37 9.80 -14.03 19.59
N VAL A 38 9.94 -12.78 20.05
CA VAL A 38 9.73 -12.44 21.46
C VAL A 38 8.28 -12.70 21.88
N LEU A 39 7.31 -12.26 21.05
CA LEU A 39 5.89 -12.46 21.35
C LEU A 39 5.52 -13.94 21.39
N MET A 40 6.06 -14.74 20.48
CA MET A 40 5.80 -16.18 20.39
C MET A 40 6.18 -16.94 21.67
N VAL A 41 7.20 -16.48 22.42
CA VAL A 41 7.66 -17.14 23.65
C VAL A 41 6.66 -17.04 24.79
N TYR A 42 5.88 -15.96 24.84
CA TYR A 42 4.98 -15.66 25.95
C TYR A 42 3.49 -15.84 25.61
N TYR A 43 3.15 -15.97 24.32
CA TYR A 43 1.77 -16.08 23.88
C TYR A 43 1.28 -17.53 23.90
N ASP A 44 0.09 -17.75 24.48
CA ASP A 44 -0.60 -19.04 24.52
C ASP A 44 -1.81 -19.04 23.57
N PRO A 45 -1.80 -19.79 22.44
CA PRO A 45 -2.86 -19.78 21.44
C PRO A 45 -4.09 -20.64 21.85
N SER A 46 -4.49 -20.60 23.10
CA SER A 46 -5.60 -21.39 23.63
C SER A 46 -6.86 -20.55 23.80
N VAL A 47 -8.00 -21.09 23.40
CA VAL A 47 -9.34 -20.54 23.63
C VAL A 47 -9.94 -21.02 24.97
N GLU A 48 -9.19 -21.77 25.78
CA GLU A 48 -9.63 -22.17 27.10
C GLU A 48 -9.96 -20.94 27.97
N HIS A 49 -11.10 -21.02 28.69
CA HIS A 49 -11.54 -19.93 29.55
C HIS A 49 -10.81 -19.93 30.88
N VAL A 50 -10.24 -18.80 31.19
CA VAL A 50 -9.61 -18.51 32.51
C VAL A 50 -10.25 -17.25 33.10
N VAL A 51 -10.14 -17.10 34.42
CA VAL A 51 -10.55 -15.85 35.10
C VAL A 51 -9.31 -15.00 35.30
N TYR A 52 -9.31 -13.79 34.74
CA TYR A 52 -8.16 -12.91 34.83
C TYR A 52 -7.91 -12.44 36.26
N ASP A 53 -6.68 -12.63 36.76
CA ASP A 53 -6.24 -12.17 38.09
C ASP A 53 -4.95 -11.33 38.03
N GLY A 54 -4.62 -10.80 36.84
CA GLY A 54 -3.42 -10.00 36.61
C GLY A 54 -3.52 -8.56 37.18
N PRO A 55 -2.46 -7.76 36.93
CA PRO A 55 -2.31 -6.40 37.51
C PRO A 55 -3.28 -5.36 36.96
N TYR A 56 -3.93 -5.58 35.81
CA TYR A 56 -4.88 -4.62 35.26
C TYR A 56 -6.25 -4.72 35.94
N ALA A 57 -6.44 -3.94 36.99
CA ALA A 57 -7.59 -4.00 37.90
C ALA A 57 -8.99 -3.99 37.20
N PRO A 58 -9.25 -3.24 36.09
CA PRO A 58 -10.55 -3.24 35.45
C PRO A 58 -11.01 -4.59 34.89
N LEU A 59 -10.09 -5.50 34.59
CA LEU A 59 -10.40 -6.83 34.07
C LEU A 59 -10.33 -7.96 35.11
N ARG A 60 -9.96 -7.68 36.38
CA ARG A 60 -9.92 -8.70 37.42
C ARG A 60 -11.28 -9.36 37.63
N GLY A 61 -11.28 -10.67 37.67
CA GLY A 61 -12.49 -11.48 37.84
C GLY A 61 -13.30 -11.66 36.54
N VAL A 62 -12.86 -11.08 35.43
CA VAL A 62 -13.52 -11.24 34.12
C VAL A 62 -13.06 -12.55 33.47
N PRO A 63 -14.00 -13.43 33.05
CA PRO A 63 -13.65 -14.61 32.27
C PRO A 63 -13.19 -14.18 30.85
N MET A 64 -12.10 -14.80 30.40
CA MET A 64 -11.54 -14.54 29.07
C MET A 64 -10.82 -15.77 28.54
N SER A 65 -10.43 -15.77 27.26
CA SER A 65 -9.58 -16.83 26.73
C SER A 65 -8.15 -16.75 27.26
N ARG A 66 -7.46 -17.86 27.30
CA ARG A 66 -6.04 -17.91 27.65
C ARG A 66 -5.18 -17.09 26.68
N ALA A 67 -5.61 -16.98 25.41
CA ALA A 67 -4.96 -16.12 24.41
C ALA A 67 -4.94 -14.65 24.82
N LEU A 68 -6.08 -14.12 25.32
CA LEU A 68 -6.14 -12.74 25.82
C LEU A 68 -5.37 -12.59 27.12
N ASP A 69 -5.52 -13.52 28.06
CA ASP A 69 -4.84 -13.52 29.35
C ASP A 69 -3.30 -13.47 29.16
N SER A 70 -2.74 -14.38 28.34
CA SER A 70 -1.29 -14.37 28.05
C SER A 70 -0.82 -13.09 27.34
N THR A 71 -1.68 -12.46 26.52
CA THR A 71 -1.35 -11.17 25.88
C THR A 71 -1.37 -10.01 26.89
N LEU A 72 -2.22 -10.07 27.91
CA LEU A 72 -2.24 -9.12 29.02
C LEU A 72 -1.03 -9.35 29.95
N GLU A 73 -0.69 -10.60 30.28
CA GLU A 73 0.51 -10.97 31.04
C GLU A 73 1.76 -10.43 30.34
N LEU A 74 1.91 -10.69 29.02
CA LEU A 74 2.99 -10.11 28.20
C LEU A 74 3.05 -8.59 28.32
N SER A 75 1.89 -7.91 28.30
CA SER A 75 1.83 -6.45 28.27
C SER A 75 2.15 -5.81 29.63
N PHE A 76 1.81 -6.45 30.75
CA PHE A 76 1.89 -5.84 32.08
C PHE A 76 2.90 -6.50 33.03
N GLU A 77 3.23 -7.76 32.83
CA GLU A 77 4.10 -8.51 33.76
C GLU A 77 5.49 -8.80 33.17
N VAL A 78 5.55 -9.00 31.83
CA VAL A 78 6.84 -9.23 31.17
C VAL A 78 7.59 -7.93 30.96
N ARG A 79 8.81 -7.82 31.50
CA ARG A 79 9.65 -6.63 31.33
C ARG A 79 9.94 -6.36 29.85
N GLY A 80 9.46 -5.24 29.31
CA GLY A 80 9.59 -4.87 27.90
C GLY A 80 8.59 -5.58 26.96
N GLY A 81 7.67 -6.40 27.47
CA GLY A 81 6.70 -7.12 26.68
C GLY A 81 5.75 -6.19 25.92
N LEU A 82 5.22 -5.17 26.60
CA LEU A 82 4.42 -4.13 25.94
C LEU A 82 5.22 -3.43 24.82
N LEU A 83 6.47 -3.08 25.07
CA LEU A 83 7.33 -2.45 24.05
C LEU A 83 7.51 -3.39 22.84
N ALA A 84 7.80 -4.66 23.06
CA ALA A 84 7.95 -5.64 21.97
C ALA A 84 6.66 -5.77 21.13
N ARG A 85 5.49 -5.81 21.79
CA ARG A 85 4.18 -5.84 21.13
C ARG A 85 3.93 -4.57 20.33
N GLN A 86 4.23 -3.39 20.90
CA GLN A 86 4.08 -2.11 20.20
C GLN A 86 5.05 -1.98 19.01
N VAL A 87 6.32 -2.42 19.15
CA VAL A 87 7.29 -2.46 18.03
C VAL A 87 6.78 -3.35 16.89
N HIS A 88 6.26 -4.54 17.22
CA HIS A 88 5.69 -5.45 16.22
C HIS A 88 4.55 -4.80 15.45
N HIS A 89 3.66 -4.12 16.14
CA HIS A 89 2.50 -3.45 15.54
C HIS A 89 2.92 -2.22 14.68
N TRP A 90 3.78 -1.32 15.21
CA TRP A 90 4.25 -0.16 14.48
C TRP A 90 5.07 -0.52 13.25
N ALA A 91 5.95 -1.53 13.37
CA ALA A 91 6.70 -2.03 12.22
C ALA A 91 5.77 -2.65 11.15
N THR A 92 4.67 -3.29 11.56
CA THR A 92 3.62 -3.78 10.65
C THR A 92 2.98 -2.65 9.87
N LEU A 93 2.57 -1.56 10.54
CA LEU A 93 1.99 -0.40 9.87
C LEU A 93 2.98 0.25 8.87
N LEU A 94 4.26 0.35 9.27
CA LEU A 94 5.31 0.88 8.40
C LEU A 94 5.55 -0.02 7.19
N MET A 95 5.51 -1.34 7.35
CA MET A 95 5.64 -2.30 6.26
C MET A 95 4.48 -2.17 5.27
N VAL A 96 3.23 -2.15 5.74
CA VAL A 96 2.04 -1.98 4.89
C VAL A 96 2.12 -0.68 4.08
N ALA A 97 2.42 0.44 4.75
CA ALA A 97 2.56 1.74 4.09
C ALA A 97 3.67 1.72 3.03
N SER A 98 4.82 1.12 3.36
CA SER A 98 5.97 1.07 2.45
C SER A 98 5.74 0.18 1.24
N ILE A 99 5.08 -0.98 1.39
CA ILE A 99 4.72 -1.85 0.26
C ILE A 99 3.71 -1.13 -0.65
N THR A 100 2.71 -0.47 -0.06
CA THR A 100 1.71 0.30 -0.81
C THR A 100 2.36 1.42 -1.62
N LEU A 101 3.22 2.23 -1.00
CA LEU A 101 3.96 3.29 -1.67
C LEU A 101 4.93 2.73 -2.74
N HIS A 102 5.53 1.57 -2.49
CA HIS A 102 6.37 0.90 -3.48
C HIS A 102 5.56 0.47 -4.71
N LEU A 103 4.39 -0.12 -4.52
CA LEU A 103 3.49 -0.52 -5.60
C LEU A 103 3.01 0.70 -6.40
N LEU A 104 2.57 1.77 -5.72
CA LEU A 104 2.18 3.04 -6.36
C LEU A 104 3.35 3.63 -7.16
N ARG A 105 4.56 3.63 -6.62
CA ARG A 105 5.74 4.09 -7.35
C ARG A 105 5.97 3.26 -8.62
N LEU A 106 5.92 1.93 -8.52
CA LEU A 106 6.07 1.06 -9.69
C LEU A 106 5.03 1.40 -10.76
N PHE A 107 3.79 1.66 -10.34
CA PHE A 107 2.68 2.01 -11.22
C PHE A 107 2.91 3.36 -11.91
N PHE A 108 3.05 4.44 -11.14
CA PHE A 108 3.10 5.80 -11.69
C PHE A 108 4.35 6.08 -12.53
N THR A 109 5.45 5.38 -12.27
CA THR A 109 6.69 5.52 -13.04
C THR A 109 6.84 4.51 -14.18
N GLY A 110 5.87 3.61 -14.37
CA GLY A 110 5.97 2.56 -15.37
C GLY A 110 7.08 1.54 -15.10
N ALA A 111 7.56 1.44 -13.86
CA ALA A 111 8.66 0.54 -13.50
C ALA A 111 8.28 -0.95 -13.60
N PHE A 112 7.00 -1.27 -13.68
CA PHE A 112 6.47 -2.63 -13.88
C PHE A 112 6.63 -3.13 -15.32
N ARG A 113 6.91 -2.27 -16.31
CA ARG A 113 7.06 -2.67 -17.72
C ARG A 113 8.24 -3.63 -17.89
N ARG A 114 8.37 -4.26 -19.07
CA ARG A 114 9.48 -5.17 -19.36
C ARG A 114 10.83 -4.54 -19.01
N PRO A 115 11.75 -5.32 -18.44
CA PRO A 115 11.70 -6.75 -18.12
C PRO A 115 11.12 -7.06 -16.72
N ARG A 116 10.53 -6.06 -16.00
CA ARG A 116 10.19 -6.13 -14.55
C ARG A 116 8.75 -6.51 -14.24
N ARG A 117 7.99 -7.09 -15.19
CA ARG A 117 6.61 -7.52 -14.93
C ARG A 117 6.50 -8.51 -13.77
N LEU A 118 7.43 -9.46 -13.67
CA LEU A 118 7.43 -10.40 -12.56
C LEU A 118 7.67 -9.71 -11.20
N THR A 119 8.48 -8.63 -11.18
CA THR A 119 8.68 -7.82 -9.97
C THR A 119 7.36 -7.21 -9.49
N TRP A 120 6.49 -6.77 -10.39
CA TRP A 120 5.16 -6.28 -10.04
C TRP A 120 4.33 -7.34 -9.29
N PHE A 121 4.27 -8.58 -9.82
CA PHE A 121 3.55 -9.68 -9.18
C PHE A 121 4.11 -10.03 -7.81
N VAL A 122 5.44 -10.04 -7.68
CA VAL A 122 6.09 -10.32 -6.39
C VAL A 122 5.73 -9.24 -5.37
N VAL A 123 5.75 -7.96 -5.76
CA VAL A 123 5.37 -6.85 -4.86
C VAL A 123 3.88 -6.88 -4.54
N PHE A 124 3.03 -7.19 -5.51
CA PHE A 124 1.60 -7.40 -5.29
C PHE A 124 1.35 -8.59 -4.35
N GLY A 125 2.06 -9.69 -4.55
CA GLY A 125 2.04 -10.86 -3.66
C GLY A 125 2.47 -10.51 -2.23
N LEU A 126 3.53 -9.70 -2.06
CA LEU A 126 3.95 -9.17 -0.76
C LEU A 126 2.82 -8.38 -0.08
N MET A 127 2.12 -7.53 -0.84
CA MET A 127 0.99 -6.76 -0.31
C MET A 127 -0.15 -7.67 0.17
N VAL A 128 -0.59 -8.62 -0.65
CA VAL A 128 -1.69 -9.53 -0.30
C VAL A 128 -1.32 -10.42 0.89
N THR A 129 -0.12 -11.01 0.88
CA THR A 129 0.37 -11.85 1.98
C THR A 129 0.48 -11.05 3.28
N MET A 130 0.95 -9.80 3.19
CA MET A 130 1.04 -8.89 4.32
C MET A 130 -0.33 -8.54 4.91
N LEU A 131 -1.36 -8.29 4.07
CA LEU A 131 -2.72 -8.05 4.54
C LEU A 131 -3.29 -9.28 5.26
N GLY A 132 -3.03 -10.49 4.73
CA GLY A 132 -3.39 -11.74 5.41
C GLY A 132 -2.67 -11.92 6.75
N ALA A 133 -1.37 -11.59 6.81
CA ALA A 133 -0.61 -11.63 8.05
C ALA A 133 -1.11 -10.60 9.07
N ALA A 134 -1.46 -9.40 8.62
CA ALA A 134 -2.02 -8.38 9.49
C ALA A 134 -3.39 -8.80 10.06
N LEU A 135 -4.27 -9.36 9.23
CA LEU A 135 -5.58 -9.88 9.67
C LEU A 135 -5.43 -10.99 10.70
N THR A 136 -4.62 -12.00 10.40
CA THR A 136 -4.41 -13.13 11.33
C THR A 136 -3.75 -12.67 12.62
N GLY A 137 -2.75 -11.78 12.56
CA GLY A 137 -2.04 -11.28 13.74
C GLY A 137 -2.89 -10.41 14.67
N THR A 138 -3.73 -9.55 14.10
CA THR A 138 -4.66 -8.73 14.91
C THR A 138 -5.78 -9.55 15.53
N SER A 139 -6.03 -10.76 15.05
CA SER A 139 -7.05 -11.65 15.59
C SER A 139 -6.55 -12.51 16.77
N LEU A 140 -5.22 -12.68 16.93
CA LEU A 140 -4.65 -13.55 17.96
C LEU A 140 -4.95 -13.11 19.40
N PRO A 141 -4.99 -11.80 19.76
CA PRO A 141 -5.27 -11.41 21.15
C PRO A 141 -6.65 -11.80 21.67
N ASP A 142 -7.60 -12.15 20.80
CA ASP A 142 -8.97 -12.55 21.16
C ASP A 142 -9.70 -11.49 22.03
N ASP A 143 -9.41 -10.23 21.74
CA ASP A 143 -10.09 -9.08 22.34
C ASP A 143 -11.38 -8.74 21.56
N LEU A 144 -12.21 -7.86 22.10
CA LEU A 144 -13.49 -7.51 21.49
C LEU A 144 -13.35 -6.95 20.06
N ALA A 145 -12.30 -6.16 19.77
CA ALA A 145 -12.07 -5.61 18.44
C ALA A 145 -11.72 -6.71 17.42
N SER A 146 -10.90 -7.69 17.81
CA SER A 146 -10.57 -8.84 16.97
C SER A 146 -11.77 -9.77 16.77
N GLY A 147 -12.55 -10.04 17.83
CA GLY A 147 -13.78 -10.83 17.76
C GLY A 147 -14.80 -10.24 16.79
N MET A 148 -14.99 -8.90 16.82
CA MET A 148 -15.86 -8.20 15.85
C MET A 148 -15.37 -8.33 14.41
N SER A 149 -14.06 -8.19 14.19
CA SER A 149 -13.48 -8.35 12.84
C SER A 149 -13.70 -9.77 12.29
N LEU A 150 -13.56 -10.78 13.16
CA LEU A 150 -13.84 -12.18 12.83
C LEU A 150 -15.31 -12.43 12.58
N ALA A 151 -16.22 -11.82 13.34
CA ALA A 151 -17.67 -11.92 13.12
C ALA A 151 -18.08 -11.34 11.75
N VAL A 152 -17.50 -10.22 11.34
CA VAL A 152 -17.70 -9.65 10.00
C VAL A 152 -17.19 -10.62 8.93
N LEU A 153 -16.00 -11.19 9.12
CA LEU A 153 -15.44 -12.18 8.19
C LEU A 153 -16.33 -13.42 8.07
N ASP A 154 -16.83 -13.94 9.19
CA ASP A 154 -17.78 -15.07 9.22
C ASP A 154 -19.06 -14.74 8.43
N GLY A 155 -19.63 -13.56 8.66
CA GLY A 155 -20.82 -13.08 7.93
C GLY A 155 -20.58 -12.98 6.43
N VAL A 156 -19.42 -12.44 6.01
CA VAL A 156 -19.03 -12.35 4.59
C VAL A 156 -18.87 -13.72 3.97
N LEU A 157 -18.24 -14.66 4.67
CA LEU A 157 -18.09 -16.04 4.20
C LEU A 157 -19.46 -16.72 4.05
N LYS A 158 -20.30 -16.70 5.08
CA LYS A 158 -21.62 -17.33 5.09
C LYS A 158 -22.58 -16.75 4.04
N ALA A 159 -22.43 -15.47 3.69
CA ALA A 159 -23.19 -14.86 2.61
C ALA A 159 -22.80 -15.35 1.21
N THR A 160 -21.66 -16.07 1.07
CA THR A 160 -21.25 -16.64 -0.21
C THR A 160 -22.15 -17.81 -0.57
N PRO A 161 -22.93 -17.75 -1.68
CA PRO A 161 -23.89 -18.79 -2.03
C PRO A 161 -23.23 -20.16 -2.21
N PHE A 162 -23.92 -21.22 -1.85
CA PHE A 162 -23.57 -22.64 -1.99
C PHE A 162 -22.41 -23.13 -1.12
N VAL A 163 -21.34 -22.35 -0.93
CA VAL A 163 -20.11 -22.80 -0.27
C VAL A 163 -19.83 -22.07 1.04
N GLY A 164 -20.56 -20.99 1.33
CA GLY A 164 -20.22 -20.04 2.41
C GLY A 164 -20.17 -20.70 3.78
N THR A 165 -21.14 -21.51 4.15
CA THR A 165 -21.15 -22.24 5.41
C THR A 165 -19.94 -23.18 5.53
N ALA A 166 -19.65 -23.95 4.47
CA ALA A 166 -18.50 -24.85 4.46
C ALA A 166 -17.17 -24.11 4.56
N LEU A 167 -17.05 -22.92 3.89
CA LEU A 167 -15.87 -22.08 4.00
C LEU A 167 -15.72 -21.51 5.42
N SER A 168 -16.81 -21.08 6.05
CA SER A 168 -16.81 -20.60 7.43
C SER A 168 -16.39 -21.73 8.39
N GLU A 169 -17.01 -22.89 8.31
CA GLU A 169 -16.67 -24.04 9.15
C GLU A 169 -15.21 -24.49 8.96
N LEU A 170 -14.70 -24.46 7.73
CA LEU A 170 -13.31 -24.77 7.44
C LEU A 170 -12.37 -23.75 8.08
N LEU A 171 -12.68 -22.46 7.96
CA LEU A 171 -11.81 -21.39 8.49
C LEU A 171 -11.81 -21.33 10.01
N PHE A 172 -12.99 -21.50 10.64
CA PHE A 172 -13.14 -21.41 12.09
C PHE A 172 -12.95 -22.75 12.81
N GLY A 173 -12.80 -23.85 12.07
CA GLY A 173 -12.67 -25.18 12.63
C GLY A 173 -13.97 -25.66 13.30
N GLY A 174 -15.15 -25.21 12.80
CA GLY A 174 -16.49 -25.46 13.32
C GLY A 174 -17.37 -24.22 13.25
N GLN A 175 -18.44 -24.19 14.04
CA GLN A 175 -19.30 -23.01 14.13
C GLN A 175 -18.56 -21.84 14.79
N PHE A 176 -18.76 -20.63 14.26
CA PHE A 176 -18.17 -19.40 14.82
C PHE A 176 -18.57 -19.21 16.31
N PRO A 177 -17.65 -18.82 17.19
CA PRO A 177 -16.24 -18.45 16.96
C PRO A 177 -15.27 -19.63 16.76
N GLY A 178 -15.70 -20.87 17.04
CA GLY A 178 -14.92 -22.08 16.80
C GLY A 178 -13.54 -22.07 17.48
N ASN A 179 -12.55 -22.63 16.77
CA ASN A 179 -11.17 -22.70 17.25
C ASN A 179 -10.23 -21.88 16.35
N VAL A 180 -10.67 -20.68 15.93
CA VAL A 180 -9.97 -19.85 14.94
C VAL A 180 -8.55 -19.47 15.40
N ILE A 181 -8.35 -19.22 16.69
CA ILE A 181 -7.04 -18.85 17.26
C ILE A 181 -6.00 -19.95 17.01
N ALA A 182 -6.38 -21.22 17.26
CA ALA A 182 -5.49 -22.35 17.03
C ALA A 182 -5.09 -22.54 15.56
N TRP A 183 -5.95 -22.13 14.61
CA TRP A 183 -5.65 -22.14 13.17
C TRP A 183 -4.85 -20.92 12.74
N PHE A 184 -5.19 -19.73 13.22
CA PHE A 184 -4.53 -18.49 12.84
C PHE A 184 -3.11 -18.40 13.41
N TYR A 185 -2.84 -18.98 14.57
CA TYR A 185 -1.52 -18.96 15.15
C TYR A 185 -0.45 -19.59 14.25
N PRO A 186 -0.53 -20.86 13.84
CA PRO A 186 0.47 -21.44 12.93
C PRO A 186 0.49 -20.76 11.55
N LEU A 187 -0.65 -20.28 11.07
CA LEU A 187 -0.73 -19.53 9.82
C LEU A 187 0.07 -18.21 9.92
N HIS A 188 -0.13 -17.45 11.02
CA HIS A 188 0.52 -16.18 11.26
C HIS A 188 2.02 -16.31 11.59
N VAL A 189 2.38 -17.30 12.42
CA VAL A 189 3.74 -17.42 12.96
C VAL A 189 4.68 -18.14 11.98
N TYR A 190 4.18 -19.12 11.22
CA TYR A 190 5.03 -19.95 10.36
C TYR A 190 4.74 -19.77 8.87
N VAL A 191 3.48 -19.93 8.44
CA VAL A 191 3.16 -20.02 7.01
C VAL A 191 3.32 -18.66 6.32
N LEU A 192 2.65 -17.62 6.81
CA LEU A 192 2.68 -16.30 6.17
C LEU A 192 4.06 -15.66 6.22
N PRO A 193 4.83 -15.70 7.33
CA PRO A 193 6.21 -15.24 7.33
C PRO A 193 7.11 -16.01 6.38
N ALA A 194 6.95 -17.34 6.24
CA ALA A 194 7.71 -18.11 5.27
C ALA A 194 7.40 -17.68 3.83
N VAL A 195 6.14 -17.44 3.49
CA VAL A 195 5.74 -16.87 2.19
C VAL A 195 6.34 -15.49 1.97
N LEU A 196 6.32 -14.60 2.97
CA LEU A 196 6.95 -13.28 2.90
C LEU A 196 8.46 -13.38 2.65
N VAL A 197 9.17 -14.30 3.33
CA VAL A 197 10.60 -14.55 3.10
C VAL A 197 10.84 -14.98 1.65
N ILE A 198 10.06 -15.94 1.15
CA ILE A 198 10.17 -16.41 -0.24
C ILE A 198 9.97 -15.25 -1.22
N LEU A 199 8.96 -14.41 -1.01
CA LEU A 199 8.67 -13.26 -1.87
C LEU A 199 9.76 -12.18 -1.78
N PHE A 200 10.31 -11.88 -0.60
CA PHE A 200 11.45 -10.96 -0.48
C PHE A 200 12.71 -11.50 -1.15
N VAL A 201 12.99 -12.79 -1.01
CA VAL A 201 14.09 -13.44 -1.73
C VAL A 201 13.87 -13.38 -3.24
N ALA A 202 12.66 -13.65 -3.72
CA ALA A 202 12.31 -13.51 -5.13
C ALA A 202 12.50 -12.08 -5.62
N ALA A 203 12.05 -11.07 -4.85
CA ALA A 203 12.25 -9.66 -5.18
C ALA A 203 13.74 -9.30 -5.27
N ALA A 204 14.56 -9.77 -4.33
CA ALA A 204 16.01 -9.55 -4.34
C ALA A 204 16.69 -10.23 -5.55
N VAL A 205 16.33 -11.47 -5.87
CA VAL A 205 16.84 -12.19 -7.05
C VAL A 205 16.47 -11.44 -8.33
N LEU A 206 15.23 -10.98 -8.48
CA LEU A 206 14.79 -10.23 -9.65
C LEU A 206 15.51 -8.86 -9.75
N ALA A 207 15.72 -8.17 -8.62
CA ALA A 207 16.48 -6.93 -8.58
C ALA A 207 17.96 -7.12 -8.96
N LEU A 208 18.53 -8.30 -8.65
CA LEU A 208 19.90 -8.63 -9.04
C LEU A 208 20.01 -9.13 -10.49
N LYS A 209 18.97 -9.81 -11.00
CA LYS A 209 18.93 -10.35 -12.37
C LYS A 209 18.76 -9.25 -13.41
N HIS A 210 17.90 -8.27 -13.15
CA HIS A 210 17.60 -7.20 -14.10
C HIS A 210 18.46 -5.96 -13.87
N GLN A 211 18.68 -5.18 -14.95
CA GLN A 211 19.26 -3.84 -14.82
C GLN A 211 18.30 -2.97 -13.99
N PRO A 212 18.80 -2.22 -12.98
CA PRO A 212 17.96 -1.32 -12.21
C PRO A 212 17.33 -0.24 -13.10
N ALA A 213 16.07 0.09 -12.86
CA ALA A 213 15.45 1.25 -13.46
C ALA A 213 15.90 2.53 -12.74
N GLN A 214 16.12 3.60 -13.49
CA GLN A 214 16.56 4.89 -12.99
C GLN A 214 15.70 6.02 -13.56
N TYR A 215 15.60 7.12 -12.82
CA TYR A 215 14.92 8.32 -13.35
C TYR A 215 15.79 8.95 -14.45
N PRO A 216 15.15 9.57 -15.47
CA PRO A 216 15.88 10.37 -16.45
C PRO A 216 16.74 11.42 -15.77
N GLY A 217 17.92 11.70 -16.33
CA GLY A 217 18.86 12.67 -15.79
C GLY A 217 20.10 12.74 -16.67
N PRO A 218 21.00 13.74 -16.49
CA PRO A 218 22.21 13.88 -17.26
C PRO A 218 23.04 12.58 -17.25
N GLY A 219 23.47 12.13 -18.43
CA GLY A 219 24.27 10.93 -18.63
C GLY A 219 23.54 9.60 -18.38
N ARG A 220 22.22 9.60 -18.13
CA ARG A 220 21.40 8.39 -17.92
C ARG A 220 20.71 8.00 -19.21
N THR A 221 20.85 6.74 -19.59
CA THR A 221 20.27 6.15 -20.80
C THR A 221 19.61 4.81 -20.49
N GLU A 222 18.92 4.22 -21.48
CA GLU A 222 18.36 2.87 -21.36
C GLU A 222 19.43 1.78 -21.17
N ASN A 223 20.69 2.05 -21.54
CA ASN A 223 21.76 1.06 -21.58
C ASN A 223 22.82 1.22 -20.47
N ASN A 224 22.69 2.22 -19.60
CA ASN A 224 23.61 2.44 -18.49
C ASN A 224 22.88 2.62 -17.14
N VAL A 225 23.67 2.60 -16.06
CA VAL A 225 23.17 2.93 -14.71
C VAL A 225 24.11 3.94 -14.08
N VAL A 226 23.54 5.05 -13.62
CA VAL A 226 24.27 6.12 -12.92
C VAL A 226 23.82 6.15 -11.46
N GLY A 227 24.76 6.02 -10.53
CA GLY A 227 24.47 5.98 -9.10
C GLY A 227 25.70 5.61 -8.27
N HIS A 228 25.47 4.95 -7.14
CA HIS A 228 26.53 4.56 -6.21
C HIS A 228 27.00 3.13 -6.42
N ARG A 229 28.29 2.87 -6.21
CA ARG A 229 28.83 1.50 -6.15
C ARG A 229 28.21 0.74 -4.97
N GLY A 230 28.17 -0.59 -5.10
CA GLY A 230 27.53 -1.47 -4.13
C GLY A 230 28.03 -1.31 -2.68
N THR A 231 29.29 -0.93 -2.47
CA THR A 231 29.82 -0.64 -1.12
C THR A 231 29.15 0.59 -0.48
N VAL A 232 29.01 1.69 -1.24
CA VAL A 232 28.33 2.91 -0.76
C VAL A 232 26.84 2.64 -0.58
N ALA A 233 26.22 1.92 -1.53
CA ALA A 233 24.81 1.53 -1.43
C ALA A 233 24.57 0.68 -0.17
N ALA A 234 25.45 -0.25 0.17
CA ALA A 234 25.36 -1.07 1.38
C ALA A 234 25.42 -0.24 2.67
N VAL A 235 26.32 0.75 2.75
CA VAL A 235 26.41 1.64 3.93
C VAL A 235 25.15 2.49 4.07
N LYS A 236 24.64 3.08 2.96
CA LYS A 236 23.36 3.81 2.98
C LYS A 236 22.21 2.92 3.42
N SER A 237 22.18 1.67 2.94
CA SER A 237 21.16 0.69 3.27
C SER A 237 21.23 0.29 4.76
N ALA A 238 22.42 0.13 5.34
CA ALA A 238 22.58 -0.10 6.76
C ALA A 238 22.11 1.09 7.61
N GLY A 239 22.42 2.33 7.19
CA GLY A 239 21.88 3.53 7.82
C GLY A 239 20.36 3.60 7.79
N LEU A 240 19.74 3.22 6.65
CA LEU A 240 18.29 3.13 6.52
C LEU A 240 17.71 2.07 7.46
N PHE A 241 18.36 0.91 7.60
CA PHE A 241 17.95 -0.11 8.57
C PHE A 241 17.93 0.44 10.00
N CYS A 242 19.03 1.10 10.42
CA CYS A 242 19.07 1.73 11.75
C CYS A 242 17.95 2.77 11.94
N PHE A 243 17.64 3.54 10.89
CA PHE A 243 16.55 4.51 10.94
C PHE A 243 15.18 3.82 11.09
N VAL A 244 14.91 2.73 10.35
CA VAL A 244 13.68 1.95 10.47
C VAL A 244 13.52 1.36 11.87
N VAL A 245 14.59 0.82 12.44
CA VAL A 245 14.59 0.33 13.84
C VAL A 245 14.31 1.46 14.81
N ALA A 246 15.02 2.58 14.67
CA ALA A 246 14.88 3.73 15.57
C ALA A 246 13.47 4.32 15.55
N ILE A 247 12.86 4.52 14.37
CA ILE A 247 11.50 5.05 14.27
C ILE A 247 10.47 4.07 14.83
N SER A 248 10.64 2.76 14.59
CA SER A 248 9.73 1.74 15.14
C SER A 248 9.78 1.70 16.66
N LEU A 249 10.98 1.78 17.26
CA LEU A 249 11.18 1.85 18.71
C LEU A 249 10.62 3.16 19.28
N PHE A 250 10.89 4.29 18.64
CA PHE A 250 10.41 5.59 19.08
C PHE A 250 8.87 5.63 19.10
N MET A 251 8.22 5.19 18.02
CA MET A 251 6.77 5.14 17.95
C MET A 251 6.18 4.18 19.00
N ALA A 252 6.81 3.02 19.18
CA ALA A 252 6.39 2.04 20.18
C ALA A 252 6.50 2.55 21.62
N ALA A 253 7.51 3.38 21.92
CA ALA A 253 7.74 3.93 23.25
C ALA A 253 6.85 5.15 23.55
N THR A 254 6.42 5.91 22.54
CA THR A 254 5.72 7.20 22.71
C THR A 254 4.23 7.15 22.37
N ALA A 255 3.81 6.24 21.51
CA ALA A 255 2.44 6.17 21.00
C ALA A 255 1.90 4.74 21.08
N THR A 256 1.12 4.47 22.11
CA THR A 256 0.43 3.18 22.27
C THR A 256 -0.68 3.05 21.24
N ILE A 257 -0.66 1.96 20.47
CA ILE A 257 -1.72 1.61 19.53
C ILE A 257 -2.32 0.26 19.90
N ASN A 258 -3.59 0.08 19.56
CA ASN A 258 -4.37 -1.13 19.85
C ASN A 258 -4.25 -1.56 21.32
N PRO A 259 -4.76 -0.75 22.27
CA PRO A 259 -4.73 -1.05 23.69
C PRO A 259 -5.81 -2.09 24.04
N ILE A 260 -5.54 -3.37 23.81
CA ILE A 260 -6.51 -4.49 23.94
C ILE A 260 -7.17 -4.56 25.32
N TRP A 261 -6.48 -4.10 26.38
CA TRP A 261 -7.01 -4.05 27.72
C TRP A 261 -8.18 -3.08 27.91
N LEU A 262 -8.36 -2.12 27.00
CA LEU A 262 -9.51 -1.21 26.99
C LEU A 262 -10.74 -1.82 26.29
N TYR A 263 -10.54 -2.82 25.44
CA TYR A 263 -11.62 -3.45 24.70
C TYR A 263 -12.24 -4.62 25.45
N GLY A 264 -11.46 -5.30 26.30
CA GLY A 264 -11.89 -6.50 26.99
C GLY A 264 -11.96 -7.75 26.09
N PRO A 265 -12.47 -8.87 26.61
CA PRO A 265 -12.54 -10.13 25.89
C PRO A 265 -13.53 -10.09 24.72
N ALA A 266 -13.27 -10.93 23.71
CA ALA A 266 -14.22 -11.17 22.62
C ALA A 266 -15.55 -11.67 23.17
N ASP A 267 -16.64 -11.02 22.74
CA ASP A 267 -17.99 -11.40 23.10
C ASP A 267 -18.88 -11.39 21.85
N PRO A 268 -19.30 -12.56 21.35
CA PRO A 268 -20.15 -12.65 20.18
C PRO A 268 -21.52 -11.97 20.33
N ALA A 269 -21.97 -11.70 21.56
CA ALA A 269 -23.22 -11.00 21.83
C ALA A 269 -23.12 -9.48 21.68
N ASN A 270 -21.90 -8.92 21.65
CA ASN A 270 -21.68 -7.51 21.45
C ASN A 270 -21.75 -7.13 19.96
N ALA A 271 -22.54 -6.09 19.67
CA ALA A 271 -22.71 -5.59 18.30
C ALA A 271 -21.60 -4.63 17.84
N SER A 272 -20.78 -4.08 18.77
CA SER A 272 -19.74 -3.11 18.45
C SER A 272 -18.64 -3.11 19.52
N ALA A 273 -17.40 -3.08 19.04
CA ALA A 273 -16.23 -2.87 19.90
C ALA A 273 -15.92 -1.39 20.16
N GLY A 274 -16.67 -0.45 19.56
CA GLY A 274 -16.38 1.00 19.61
C GLY A 274 -15.08 1.40 18.91
N VAL A 275 -14.51 0.51 18.10
CA VAL A 275 -13.24 0.69 17.39
C VAL A 275 -13.45 0.50 15.89
N GLY A 276 -12.87 1.39 15.09
CA GLY A 276 -12.90 1.26 13.64
C GLY A 276 -11.93 0.16 13.13
N PRO A 277 -12.12 -0.30 11.88
CA PRO A 277 -11.24 -1.28 11.27
C PRO A 277 -9.83 -0.72 11.07
N ALA A 278 -8.84 -1.61 11.01
CA ALA A 278 -7.48 -1.22 10.66
C ALA A 278 -7.46 -0.48 9.32
N TRP A 279 -6.77 0.65 9.24
CA TRP A 279 -6.82 1.56 8.09
C TRP A 279 -6.56 0.88 6.73
N TYR A 280 -5.71 -0.13 6.70
CA TYR A 280 -5.37 -0.86 5.47
C TYR A 280 -6.44 -1.88 5.03
N LEU A 281 -7.40 -2.22 5.90
CA LEU A 281 -8.58 -3.05 5.62
C LEU A 281 -9.87 -2.22 5.54
N ALA A 282 -9.83 -0.95 5.91
CA ALA A 282 -11.00 -0.08 6.01
C ALA A 282 -11.77 0.06 4.68
N PHE A 283 -11.11 -0.09 3.53
CA PHE A 283 -11.80 -0.09 2.23
C PHE A 283 -12.80 -1.25 2.09
N LEU A 284 -12.55 -2.40 2.73
CA LEU A 284 -13.48 -3.53 2.75
C LEU A 284 -14.70 -3.21 3.61
N ASP A 285 -14.48 -2.71 4.83
CA ASP A 285 -15.56 -2.29 5.73
C ASP A 285 -16.42 -1.18 5.10
N GLY A 286 -15.79 -0.14 4.56
CA GLY A 286 -16.50 0.94 3.88
C GLY A 286 -17.30 0.48 2.68
N SER A 287 -16.81 -0.52 1.93
CA SER A 287 -17.56 -1.07 0.82
C SER A 287 -18.84 -1.80 1.27
N LEU A 288 -18.79 -2.50 2.41
CA LEU A 288 -19.97 -3.13 3.01
C LEU A 288 -20.98 -2.09 3.51
N ARG A 289 -20.51 -0.99 4.11
CA ARG A 289 -21.37 0.07 4.67
C ARG A 289 -22.18 0.83 3.62
N ILE A 290 -21.61 1.07 2.43
CA ILE A 290 -22.26 1.84 1.36
C ILE A 290 -22.99 0.96 0.34
N ALA A 291 -22.90 -0.36 0.44
CA ALA A 291 -23.59 -1.25 -0.47
C ALA A 291 -25.11 -1.18 -0.26
N PRO A 292 -25.91 -1.29 -1.33
CA PRO A 292 -27.37 -1.31 -1.21
C PRO A 292 -27.84 -2.59 -0.52
N GLY A 293 -28.80 -2.46 0.40
CA GLY A 293 -29.38 -3.57 1.17
C GLY A 293 -30.36 -4.44 0.38
N TRP A 294 -30.13 -4.65 -0.93
CA TRP A 294 -31.02 -5.45 -1.76
C TRP A 294 -30.77 -6.94 -1.56
N GLU A 295 -31.86 -7.70 -1.60
CA GLU A 295 -31.83 -9.15 -1.53
C GLU A 295 -32.73 -9.75 -2.60
N PHE A 296 -32.32 -10.90 -3.12
CA PHE A 296 -33.14 -11.67 -4.04
C PHE A 296 -32.99 -13.17 -3.76
N VAL A 297 -34.05 -13.95 -4.01
CA VAL A 297 -34.03 -15.40 -3.83
C VAL A 297 -33.90 -16.06 -5.19
N LEU A 298 -32.87 -16.90 -5.34
CA LEU A 298 -32.65 -17.68 -6.55
C LEU A 298 -32.26 -19.12 -6.15
N TRP A 299 -32.88 -20.11 -6.76
CA TRP A 299 -32.69 -21.55 -6.45
C TRP A 299 -32.87 -21.88 -4.96
N GLY A 300 -33.84 -21.23 -4.31
CA GLY A 300 -34.14 -21.42 -2.88
C GLY A 300 -33.09 -20.88 -1.92
N ARG A 301 -32.18 -20.02 -2.40
CA ARG A 301 -31.15 -19.34 -1.59
C ARG A 301 -31.28 -17.84 -1.67
N THR A 302 -31.02 -17.16 -0.56
CA THR A 302 -30.97 -15.68 -0.50
C THR A 302 -29.61 -15.18 -0.93
N PHE A 303 -29.61 -14.25 -1.86
CA PHE A 303 -28.42 -13.52 -2.33
C PHE A 303 -28.47 -12.10 -1.78
N THR A 304 -27.60 -11.79 -0.84
CA THR A 304 -27.53 -10.48 -0.20
C THR A 304 -26.55 -9.59 -0.95
N VAL A 305 -27.07 -8.64 -1.72
CA VAL A 305 -26.26 -7.70 -2.54
C VAL A 305 -25.35 -6.85 -1.66
N ALA A 306 -25.80 -6.50 -0.45
CA ALA A 306 -25.01 -5.74 0.52
C ALA A 306 -23.63 -6.38 0.84
N ILE A 307 -23.47 -7.67 0.64
CA ILE A 307 -22.21 -8.39 0.88
C ILE A 307 -21.56 -8.83 -0.44
N LEU A 308 -22.34 -9.42 -1.34
CA LEU A 308 -21.80 -10.00 -2.57
C LEU A 308 -21.21 -8.94 -3.52
N LEU A 309 -21.87 -7.79 -3.64
CA LEU A 309 -21.40 -6.69 -4.51
C LEU A 309 -20.06 -6.10 -4.04
N PRO A 310 -19.89 -5.74 -2.76
CA PRO A 310 -18.59 -5.32 -2.24
C PRO A 310 -17.48 -6.33 -2.46
N VAL A 311 -17.72 -7.59 -2.14
CA VAL A 311 -16.74 -8.67 -2.32
C VAL A 311 -16.34 -8.80 -3.79
N ALA A 312 -17.33 -8.80 -4.71
CA ALA A 312 -17.06 -8.87 -6.15
C ALA A 312 -16.28 -7.67 -6.66
N ILE A 313 -16.65 -6.44 -6.26
CA ILE A 313 -15.99 -5.20 -6.70
C ILE A 313 -14.57 -5.11 -6.15
N CYS A 314 -14.36 -5.39 -4.86
CA CYS A 314 -13.02 -5.37 -4.27
C CYS A 314 -12.11 -6.45 -4.87
N THR A 315 -12.64 -7.66 -5.11
CA THR A 315 -11.90 -8.74 -5.77
C THR A 315 -11.54 -8.36 -7.21
N LEU A 316 -12.48 -7.81 -7.97
CA LEU A 316 -12.23 -7.33 -9.33
C LEU A 316 -11.17 -6.22 -9.34
N PHE A 317 -11.27 -5.25 -8.42
CA PHE A 317 -10.27 -4.18 -8.28
C PHE A 317 -8.87 -4.74 -8.04
N LEU A 318 -8.70 -5.66 -7.09
CA LEU A 318 -7.42 -6.30 -6.81
C LEU A 318 -6.93 -7.13 -8.00
N ALA A 319 -7.81 -7.85 -8.69
CA ALA A 319 -7.47 -8.60 -9.89
C ALA A 319 -6.99 -7.68 -11.02
N LEU A 320 -7.65 -6.54 -11.24
CA LEU A 320 -7.23 -5.54 -12.22
C LEU A 320 -5.87 -4.94 -11.87
N VAL A 321 -5.61 -4.65 -10.60
CA VAL A 321 -4.29 -4.21 -10.13
C VAL A 321 -3.24 -5.28 -10.41
N ALA A 322 -3.51 -6.53 -10.11
CA ALA A 322 -2.58 -7.64 -10.35
C ALA A 322 -2.21 -7.78 -11.83
N VAL A 323 -3.19 -7.77 -12.73
CA VAL A 323 -2.97 -8.03 -14.16
C VAL A 323 -2.63 -6.78 -14.98
N TYR A 324 -2.60 -5.60 -14.36
CA TYR A 324 -2.41 -4.30 -15.03
C TYR A 324 -1.21 -4.26 -16.00
N PRO A 325 -0.02 -4.80 -15.67
CA PRO A 325 1.12 -4.79 -16.60
C PRO A 325 0.85 -5.46 -17.95
N PHE A 326 0.03 -6.51 -17.95
CA PHE A 326 -0.35 -7.20 -19.19
C PHE A 326 -1.42 -6.45 -19.95
N LEU A 327 -2.38 -5.85 -19.24
CA LEU A 327 -3.41 -5.02 -19.86
C LEU A 327 -2.78 -3.82 -20.57
N GLU A 328 -1.87 -3.10 -19.90
CA GLU A 328 -1.19 -1.96 -20.52
C GLU A 328 -0.35 -2.39 -21.72
N GLU A 329 0.47 -3.46 -21.62
CA GLU A 329 1.25 -3.97 -22.75
C GLU A 329 0.36 -4.34 -23.94
N ARG A 330 -0.79 -4.99 -23.68
CA ARG A 330 -1.73 -5.39 -24.73
C ARG A 330 -2.40 -4.18 -25.41
N LEU A 331 -2.78 -3.18 -24.62
CA LEU A 331 -3.47 -1.99 -25.13
C LEU A 331 -2.53 -1.02 -25.87
N THR A 332 -1.29 -0.89 -25.38
CA THR A 332 -0.30 0.01 -25.99
C THR A 332 0.52 -0.63 -27.10
N GLY A 333 0.60 -1.97 -27.11
CA GLY A 333 1.48 -2.73 -28.02
C GLY A 333 2.97 -2.59 -27.70
N ASP A 334 3.35 -1.90 -26.61
CA ASP A 334 4.75 -1.66 -26.25
C ASP A 334 5.36 -2.87 -25.54
N ARG A 335 6.24 -3.57 -26.25
CA ARG A 335 6.94 -4.77 -25.76
C ARG A 335 8.44 -4.57 -25.56
N ARG A 336 8.92 -3.33 -25.65
CA ARG A 336 10.34 -2.99 -25.46
C ARG A 336 10.73 -3.10 -24.00
N ASP A 337 12.02 -3.31 -23.74
CA ASP A 337 12.58 -3.18 -22.40
C ASP A 337 12.76 -1.70 -22.05
N HIS A 338 12.42 -1.35 -20.80
CA HIS A 338 12.46 0.01 -20.28
C HIS A 338 13.32 0.08 -19.03
N HIS A 339 14.41 0.83 -19.07
CA HIS A 339 15.28 1.06 -17.91
C HIS A 339 15.23 2.50 -17.40
N LEU A 340 14.72 3.44 -18.21
CA LEU A 340 14.36 4.77 -17.76
C LEU A 340 12.92 4.78 -17.25
N LEU A 341 12.73 5.35 -16.06
CA LEU A 341 11.43 5.58 -15.45
C LEU A 341 10.73 6.76 -16.13
N GLU A 342 9.41 6.71 -16.20
CA GLU A 342 8.61 7.80 -16.74
C GLU A 342 8.20 8.78 -15.63
N ARG A 343 8.08 10.05 -16.00
CA ARG A 343 7.35 11.01 -15.16
C ARG A 343 5.86 10.74 -15.30
N PRO A 344 5.06 10.77 -14.20
CA PRO A 344 3.61 10.52 -14.27
C PRO A 344 2.90 11.35 -15.36
N ARG A 345 3.25 12.64 -15.50
CA ARG A 345 2.67 13.53 -16.52
C ARG A 345 2.95 13.10 -17.96
N ASN A 346 4.01 12.31 -18.22
CA ASN A 346 4.33 11.83 -19.57
C ASN A 346 3.42 10.68 -20.01
N ASN A 347 2.66 10.08 -19.06
CA ASN A 347 1.65 9.06 -19.36
C ASN A 347 0.29 9.45 -18.73
N PRO A 348 -0.45 10.39 -19.34
CA PRO A 348 -1.69 10.94 -18.78
C PRO A 348 -2.75 9.90 -18.47
N THR A 349 -2.89 8.88 -19.34
CA THR A 349 -3.90 7.83 -19.18
C THR A 349 -3.57 6.93 -17.99
N ARG A 350 -2.33 6.44 -17.87
CA ARG A 350 -1.90 5.64 -16.70
C ARG A 350 -2.06 6.44 -15.42
N THR A 351 -1.61 7.69 -15.42
CA THR A 351 -1.70 8.56 -14.24
C THR A 351 -3.15 8.81 -13.85
N GLY A 352 -4.03 9.07 -14.83
CA GLY A 352 -5.47 9.21 -14.59
C GLY A 352 -6.10 7.94 -14.01
N ILE A 353 -5.77 6.76 -14.54
CA ILE A 353 -6.23 5.46 -13.99
C ILE A 353 -5.75 5.28 -12.55
N GLY A 354 -4.48 5.59 -12.27
CA GLY A 354 -3.94 5.47 -10.91
C GLY A 354 -4.62 6.39 -9.91
N VAL A 355 -4.85 7.65 -10.27
CA VAL A 355 -5.56 8.61 -9.39
C VAL A 355 -7.02 8.22 -9.23
N ALA A 356 -7.69 7.72 -10.27
CA ALA A 356 -9.04 7.18 -10.15
C ALA A 356 -9.10 5.98 -9.19
N GLY A 357 -8.10 5.06 -9.26
CA GLY A 357 -8.00 3.94 -8.32
C GLY A 357 -7.75 4.39 -6.88
N ILE A 358 -6.89 5.39 -6.67
CA ILE A 358 -6.66 5.99 -5.34
C ILE A 358 -7.95 6.67 -4.83
N THR A 359 -8.68 7.36 -5.70
CA THR A 359 -9.95 8.00 -5.33
C THR A 359 -11.00 6.94 -4.95
N PHE A 360 -11.12 5.87 -5.73
CA PHE A 360 -11.99 4.74 -5.43
C PHE A 360 -11.68 4.16 -4.05
N TYR A 361 -10.41 3.80 -3.81
CA TYR A 361 -9.97 3.28 -2.50
C TYR A 361 -10.23 4.28 -1.37
N GLY A 362 -9.89 5.57 -1.59
CA GLY A 362 -10.02 6.62 -0.59
C GLY A 362 -11.48 6.89 -0.19
N VAL A 363 -12.42 6.80 -1.13
CA VAL A 363 -13.86 6.92 -0.83
C VAL A 363 -14.34 5.76 0.03
N LEU A 364 -13.95 4.53 -0.31
CA LEU A 364 -14.28 3.36 0.52
C LEU A 364 -13.65 3.46 1.91
N TRP A 365 -12.39 3.89 1.98
CA TRP A 365 -11.69 4.12 3.25
C TRP A 365 -12.39 5.18 4.12
N ALA A 366 -12.82 6.28 3.53
CA ALA A 366 -13.56 7.33 4.24
C ALA A 366 -14.94 6.85 4.71
N ALA A 367 -15.63 6.05 3.90
CA ALA A 367 -16.93 5.47 4.24
C ALA A 367 -16.87 4.55 5.47
N ALA A 368 -15.74 3.88 5.71
CA ALA A 368 -15.52 3.09 6.92
C ALA A 368 -15.55 3.92 8.21
N SER A 369 -15.31 5.22 8.12
CA SER A 369 -15.33 6.15 9.25
C SER A 369 -16.61 6.99 9.33
N ALA A 370 -17.68 6.59 8.61
CA ALA A 370 -18.92 7.39 8.51
C ALA A 370 -19.58 7.64 9.87
N ASP A 371 -19.58 6.67 10.79
CA ASP A 371 -20.08 6.81 12.16
C ASP A 371 -19.25 7.79 12.99
N THR A 372 -17.93 7.68 12.95
CA THR A 372 -17.02 8.63 13.60
C THR A 372 -17.20 10.05 13.05
N MET A 373 -17.32 10.19 11.72
CA MET A 373 -17.59 11.49 11.09
C MET A 373 -18.96 12.04 11.49
N ALA A 374 -19.98 11.20 11.56
CA ALA A 374 -21.32 11.58 12.01
C ALA A 374 -21.30 12.16 13.42
N ILE A 375 -20.58 11.52 14.34
CA ILE A 375 -20.42 11.98 15.73
C ILE A 375 -19.63 13.29 15.79
N LEU A 376 -18.46 13.36 15.14
CA LEU A 376 -17.57 14.52 15.22
C LEU A 376 -18.16 15.77 14.59
N PHE A 377 -18.88 15.61 13.48
CA PHE A 377 -19.43 16.75 12.72
C PHE A 377 -20.93 16.93 12.90
N HIS A 378 -21.56 16.16 13.79
CA HIS A 378 -23.03 16.18 14.04
C HIS A 378 -23.85 16.00 12.77
N LEU A 379 -23.43 15.08 11.90
CA LEU A 379 -24.07 14.78 10.63
C LEU A 379 -24.92 13.49 10.72
N SER A 380 -25.94 13.38 9.87
CA SER A 380 -26.67 12.13 9.73
C SER A 380 -25.79 11.06 9.07
N VAL A 381 -25.72 9.86 9.68
CA VAL A 381 -25.01 8.72 9.09
C VAL A 381 -25.55 8.39 7.70
N ASN A 382 -26.88 8.38 7.50
CA ASN A 382 -27.50 8.11 6.22
C ASN A 382 -27.10 9.15 5.14
N ALA A 383 -27.04 10.43 5.52
CA ALA A 383 -26.60 11.49 4.60
C ALA A 383 -25.14 11.28 4.16
N LEU A 384 -24.26 10.88 5.09
CA LEU A 384 -22.86 10.55 4.79
C LEU A 384 -22.76 9.32 3.87
N LEU A 385 -23.51 8.26 4.15
CA LEU A 385 -23.50 7.05 3.32
C LEU A 385 -23.97 7.36 1.88
N HIS A 386 -25.06 8.14 1.72
CA HIS A 386 -25.50 8.58 0.38
C HIS A 386 -24.46 9.46 -0.31
N ALA A 387 -23.82 10.38 0.41
CA ALA A 387 -22.75 11.19 -0.15
C ALA A 387 -21.57 10.31 -0.64
N PHE A 388 -21.17 9.30 0.13
CA PHE A 388 -20.13 8.36 -0.28
C PHE A 388 -20.55 7.48 -1.46
N GLN A 389 -21.82 7.07 -1.56
CA GLN A 389 -22.34 6.35 -2.72
C GLN A 389 -22.21 7.21 -4.00
N VAL A 390 -22.64 8.46 -3.94
CA VAL A 390 -22.51 9.41 -5.07
C VAL A 390 -21.04 9.64 -5.40
N LEU A 391 -20.21 9.87 -4.39
CA LEU A 391 -18.78 10.11 -4.56
C LEU A 391 -18.05 8.88 -5.13
N LEU A 392 -18.47 7.66 -4.78
CA LEU A 392 -17.90 6.44 -5.34
C LEU A 392 -18.17 6.29 -6.84
N ILE A 393 -19.36 6.71 -7.29
CA ILE A 393 -19.74 6.63 -8.70
C ILE A 393 -19.09 7.76 -9.51
N LEU A 394 -19.13 9.00 -9.01
CA LEU A 394 -18.69 10.18 -9.75
C LEU A 394 -17.22 10.54 -9.53
N GLY A 395 -16.68 10.24 -8.35
CA GLY A 395 -15.32 10.63 -7.96
C GLY A 395 -14.21 10.02 -8.83
N PRO A 396 -14.14 8.70 -9.00
CA PRO A 396 -13.09 8.08 -9.82
C PRO A 396 -13.09 8.53 -11.29
N PRO A 397 -14.23 8.61 -12.02
CA PRO A 397 -14.26 9.17 -13.36
C PRO A 397 -13.84 10.65 -13.41
N ALA A 398 -14.31 11.46 -12.47
CA ALA A 398 -13.92 12.86 -12.38
C ALA A 398 -12.42 13.01 -12.12
N ALA A 399 -11.88 12.24 -11.20
CA ALA A 399 -10.44 12.21 -10.88
C ALA A 399 -9.61 11.80 -12.10
N PHE A 400 -10.06 10.81 -12.88
CA PHE A 400 -9.41 10.43 -14.15
C PHE A 400 -9.35 11.58 -15.13
N VAL A 401 -10.51 12.22 -15.41
CA VAL A 401 -10.61 13.30 -16.40
C VAL A 401 -9.77 14.50 -15.99
N VAL A 402 -9.90 14.94 -14.73
CA VAL A 402 -9.14 16.09 -14.18
C VAL A 402 -7.63 15.81 -14.24
N THR A 403 -7.20 14.65 -13.75
CA THR A 403 -5.78 14.28 -13.75
C THR A 403 -5.22 14.21 -15.16
N ARG A 404 -5.97 13.60 -16.09
CA ARG A 404 -5.53 13.52 -17.50
C ARG A 404 -5.40 14.90 -18.12
N ARG A 405 -6.35 15.82 -17.87
CA ARG A 405 -6.28 17.22 -18.37
C ARG A 405 -5.07 17.96 -17.78
N ILE A 406 -4.83 17.83 -16.48
CA ILE A 406 -3.64 18.43 -15.82
C ILE A 406 -2.36 17.91 -16.46
N CYS A 407 -2.24 16.59 -16.67
CA CYS A 407 -1.06 16.01 -17.30
C CYS A 407 -0.84 16.52 -18.73
N LEU A 408 -1.90 16.65 -19.53
CA LEU A 408 -1.81 17.18 -20.89
C LEU A 408 -1.39 18.67 -20.87
N GLY A 409 -2.00 19.50 -20.04
CA GLY A 409 -1.60 20.91 -19.91
C GLY A 409 -0.15 21.07 -19.46
N LEU A 410 0.34 20.21 -18.55
CA LEU A 410 1.76 20.19 -18.17
C LEU A 410 2.68 19.74 -19.31
N GLN A 411 2.23 18.81 -20.17
CA GLN A 411 3.00 18.42 -21.37
C GLN A 411 3.06 19.55 -22.42
N ASP A 412 1.96 20.26 -22.60
CA ASP A 412 1.91 21.41 -23.52
C ASP A 412 2.86 22.53 -23.05
N HIS A 413 2.85 22.82 -21.75
CA HIS A 413 3.80 23.75 -21.14
C HIS A 413 5.28 23.29 -21.26
N ASP A 414 5.54 22.00 -21.00
CA ASP A 414 6.89 21.43 -21.17
C ASP A 414 7.35 21.54 -22.65
N LEU A 415 6.44 21.36 -23.61
CA LEU A 415 6.74 21.50 -25.03
C LEU A 415 7.02 22.95 -25.41
N GLU A 416 6.24 23.88 -24.86
CA GLU A 416 6.47 25.33 -25.04
C GLU A 416 7.84 25.74 -24.53
N LEU A 417 8.19 25.35 -23.30
CA LEU A 417 9.54 25.57 -22.73
C LEU A 417 10.66 24.96 -23.60
N ALA A 418 10.43 23.76 -24.14
CA ALA A 418 11.40 23.08 -25.01
C ALA A 418 11.61 23.79 -26.35
N THR A 419 10.59 24.51 -26.86
CA THR A 419 10.61 25.19 -28.17
C THR A 419 11.00 26.66 -28.07
N VAL A 420 10.47 27.38 -27.09
CA VAL A 420 10.65 28.83 -26.93
C VAL A 420 11.83 29.13 -25.97
N GLY A 421 12.00 28.30 -24.92
CA GLY A 421 13.00 28.52 -23.86
C GLY A 421 12.36 29.07 -22.59
N MET A 422 13.20 29.36 -21.60
CA MET A 422 12.76 29.92 -20.32
C MET A 422 12.59 31.43 -20.42
N GLU A 423 11.49 31.94 -19.90
CA GLU A 423 11.26 33.37 -19.73
C GLU A 423 12.36 33.99 -18.86
N THR A 424 12.88 35.15 -19.27
CA THR A 424 13.96 35.87 -18.52
C THR A 424 13.39 37.03 -17.71
N GLY A 425 12.12 37.41 -17.89
CA GLY A 425 11.52 38.62 -17.32
C GLY A 425 12.02 39.92 -17.96
N GLN A 426 12.89 39.84 -19.00
CA GLN A 426 13.36 41.00 -19.75
C GLN A 426 12.49 41.24 -20.95
N ILE A 427 11.87 42.42 -21.01
CA ILE A 427 11.08 42.87 -22.14
C ILE A 427 11.93 43.73 -23.06
N LEU A 428 12.07 43.32 -24.31
CA LEU A 428 12.80 44.05 -25.36
C LEU A 428 11.80 44.77 -26.27
N ARG A 429 12.04 46.03 -26.57
CA ARG A 429 11.31 46.76 -27.59
C ARG A 429 11.97 46.50 -28.94
N MET A 430 11.23 45.90 -29.86
CA MET A 430 11.73 45.64 -31.19
C MET A 430 11.74 46.93 -32.04
N PRO A 431 12.54 47.01 -33.13
CA PRO A 431 12.54 48.13 -34.03
C PRO A 431 11.16 48.47 -34.66
N THR A 432 10.28 47.46 -34.73
CA THR A 432 8.91 47.60 -35.17
C THR A 432 7.97 48.27 -34.17
N GLY A 433 8.45 48.49 -32.91
CA GLY A 433 7.69 49.05 -31.81
C GLY A 433 7.02 48.00 -30.90
N GLU A 434 7.02 46.74 -31.28
CA GLU A 434 6.51 45.63 -30.47
C GLU A 434 7.40 45.37 -29.24
N TYR A 435 6.77 44.93 -28.15
CA TYR A 435 7.45 44.47 -26.97
C TYR A 435 7.47 42.95 -26.95
N VAL A 436 8.64 42.35 -26.93
CA VAL A 436 8.84 40.90 -26.92
C VAL A 436 9.63 40.51 -25.68
N GLU A 437 9.17 39.47 -24.99
CA GLU A 437 9.90 38.90 -23.86
C GLU A 437 11.10 38.09 -24.34
N LYS A 438 12.28 38.36 -23.75
CA LYS A 438 13.50 37.64 -24.07
C LYS A 438 13.50 36.26 -23.40
N HIS A 439 13.61 35.23 -24.22
CA HIS A 439 13.69 33.84 -23.73
C HIS A 439 15.13 33.34 -23.77
N ARG A 440 15.48 32.54 -22.74
CA ARG A 440 16.78 31.83 -22.68
C ARG A 440 16.59 30.41 -23.20
N PRO A 441 17.31 30.01 -24.28
CA PRO A 441 17.20 28.66 -24.81
C PRO A 441 17.69 27.63 -23.78
N LEU A 442 17.00 26.50 -23.72
CA LEU A 442 17.39 25.35 -22.90
C LEU A 442 18.53 24.57 -23.56
N ASP A 443 19.37 23.91 -22.75
CA ASP A 443 20.34 22.95 -23.27
C ASP A 443 19.67 21.74 -23.93
N ALA A 444 20.39 21.02 -24.78
CA ALA A 444 19.87 19.91 -25.57
C ALA A 444 19.29 18.79 -24.69
N TYR A 445 19.90 18.53 -23.53
CA TYR A 445 19.41 17.51 -22.61
C TYR A 445 18.07 17.89 -21.97
N ARG A 446 17.94 19.11 -21.46
CA ARG A 446 16.68 19.61 -20.87
C ARG A 446 15.56 19.67 -21.89
N ARG A 447 15.83 20.07 -23.13
CA ARG A 447 14.87 20.03 -24.23
C ARG A 447 14.36 18.62 -24.48
N TRP A 448 15.27 17.64 -24.57
CA TRP A 448 14.91 16.23 -24.76
C TRP A 448 14.10 15.69 -23.57
N GLU A 449 14.47 16.04 -22.36
CA GLU A 449 13.77 15.63 -21.12
C GLU A 449 12.35 16.19 -21.06
N LEU A 450 12.14 17.48 -21.39
CA LEU A 450 10.84 18.13 -21.37
C LEU A 450 9.95 17.62 -22.52
N ALA A 451 10.54 17.32 -23.67
CA ALA A 451 9.82 16.73 -24.81
C ALA A 451 9.36 15.27 -24.56
N GLY A 452 9.52 14.74 -23.34
CA GLY A 452 9.04 13.40 -22.95
C GLY A 452 9.77 12.27 -23.67
N ASN A 453 11.09 12.43 -23.89
CA ASN A 453 11.94 11.49 -24.62
C ASN A 453 11.51 11.25 -26.10
N ARG A 454 10.81 12.20 -26.70
CA ARG A 454 10.48 12.14 -28.12
C ARG A 454 11.77 12.21 -28.96
N PRO A 455 11.84 11.49 -30.10
CA PRO A 455 12.99 11.61 -31.02
C PRO A 455 13.24 13.07 -31.39
N ALA A 456 14.51 13.47 -31.54
CA ALA A 456 14.89 14.83 -31.91
C ALA A 456 14.19 15.32 -33.21
N THR A 457 13.92 14.40 -34.13
CA THR A 457 13.19 14.65 -35.39
C THR A 457 11.72 14.98 -35.19
N ALA A 458 11.14 14.63 -34.03
CA ALA A 458 9.74 14.95 -33.69
C ALA A 458 9.59 16.25 -32.90
N LEU A 459 10.70 16.93 -32.57
CA LEU A 459 10.68 18.22 -31.91
C LEU A 459 10.54 19.32 -32.97
N PRO A 460 9.68 20.34 -32.74
CA PRO A 460 9.69 21.53 -33.56
C PRO A 460 11.08 22.14 -33.62
N ALA A 461 11.49 22.66 -34.76
CA ALA A 461 12.74 23.40 -34.88
C ALA A 461 12.75 24.53 -33.84
N PRO A 462 13.90 24.82 -33.19
CA PRO A 462 14.00 25.99 -32.33
C PRO A 462 13.63 27.22 -33.14
N ARG A 463 12.77 28.09 -32.60
CA ARG A 463 12.55 29.40 -33.23
C ARG A 463 13.90 30.03 -33.49
N ALA A 464 14.10 30.58 -34.68
CA ALA A 464 15.33 31.19 -35.10
C ALA A 464 15.81 32.18 -34.02
N LYS A 465 17.12 32.17 -33.74
CA LYS A 465 17.72 33.17 -32.83
C LYS A 465 17.30 34.54 -33.35
N GLU A 466 16.63 35.32 -32.50
CA GLU A 466 16.45 36.73 -32.78
C GLU A 466 17.85 37.37 -33.03
N PRO A 467 17.96 38.29 -33.99
CA PRO A 467 19.22 38.94 -34.23
C PRO A 467 19.75 39.57 -32.93
N GLN A 468 20.98 39.20 -32.55
CA GLN A 468 21.63 39.86 -31.47
C GLN A 468 21.81 41.31 -31.87
N ALA A 469 21.08 42.24 -31.23
CA ALA A 469 21.25 43.66 -31.35
C ALA A 469 22.47 44.13 -30.51
#